data_261462fd74948efaf4d12d65fbb69d9e
#
_entry.id   261462fd74948efaf4d12d65fbb69d9e
#
_cell.length_a   1.000
_cell.length_b   1.000
_cell.length_c   1.000
_cell.angle_alpha   90.00
_cell.angle_beta   90.00
_cell.angle_gamma   90.00
#
_symmetry.space_group_name_H-M   'P 1'
#
loop_
_entity.id
_entity.type
_entity.pdbx_description
1 polymer ?
#
loop_
_entity_poly.entity_id
_entity_poly.type
_entity_poly.pdbx_seq_one_letter_code
_entity_poly.pdbx_strand_id
1 'polypeptide(L)'
;MPRRTTTSRSRRPASGSAPKKPRVSSKPSTKRLDNGHAAHAQTFAADWSYAPAPERVPVSLNDQYTHFIAGNFHPPAQDGYFPTTNPANEAVLSHVAQGSAADVHSAVQAARQALPGWSALPGPERAKYLFRIARRIQERARELAVLETLDGGKPIRESRDVDIPLAAAHFFYHAGWCDKLEWVFGPRHKPVGVCGQIIPWNFPLLMAAWKLAPALACGNTVVLKPAETTPLTALRLAEILQEVELPPGVVNIVTGDGSTGAALVEHPDVDKIAFTGSTEVGKRIARSTAGSGKRLTFELGGKSPHIIFEDASIDQAVEGIVQGIYFNQGHVCCAGSRLFVQESILDTVIGKLRRRLATLRIGDPLDKNTDVGAINSAGQLATIKRYLDAGVTEGADLYIGGEIGEGLRGWKHNGRPVPDNGAADAVKGYWCRPCLFTGVQPSQVIAREEIFGPVLAVMSFRTPDEALQRANNTPYGLAAGVWTDKGSKIFEVARRLRAGVVWCNTYNMFDPASPFGGYKESGFGREGGVQGLRAYVNVG
;
A
#
# COMPACT_ATOMS: atom_id res chain seq x y z
N MET A 1 -58.90 13.33 -25.29
CA MET A 1 -59.76 14.49 -25.61
C MET A 1 -59.89 15.35 -24.37
N PRO A 2 -59.99 16.69 -24.43
CA PRO A 2 -59.35 17.58 -25.40
C PRO A 2 -58.45 18.64 -24.70
N ARG A 3 -57.43 19.09 -25.35
CA ARG A 3 -57.06 20.45 -25.81
C ARG A 3 -57.59 21.65 -25.03
N ARG A 4 -56.71 22.54 -24.61
CA ARG A 4 -56.77 23.95 -25.00
C ARG A 4 -55.43 24.68 -24.80
N THR A 5 -55.00 25.23 -25.86
CA THR A 5 -54.02 26.26 -26.16
C THR A 5 -54.47 27.63 -25.62
N THR A 6 -53.52 28.49 -25.16
CA THR A 6 -53.59 29.91 -25.38
C THR A 6 -52.18 30.51 -25.50
N THR A 7 -52.00 31.14 -26.64
CA THR A 7 -50.96 32.08 -27.04
C THR A 7 -51.17 33.44 -26.41
N SER A 8 -50.11 34.17 -26.07
CA SER A 8 -50.15 35.63 -26.19
C SER A 8 -48.74 36.19 -26.46
N ARG A 9 -48.75 37.05 -27.45
CA ARG A 9 -47.70 37.78 -28.12
C ARG A 9 -47.17 38.97 -27.32
N SER A 10 -45.92 39.30 -27.63
CA SER A 10 -45.36 40.60 -28.01
C SER A 10 -45.08 41.65 -26.96
N ARG A 11 -43.82 42.11 -26.94
CA ARG A 11 -43.42 43.44 -27.43
C ARG A 11 -41.92 43.66 -27.23
N ARG A 12 -41.22 43.97 -28.35
CA ARG A 12 -39.96 44.74 -28.34
C ARG A 12 -40.32 46.24 -28.21
N PRO A 13 -39.41 47.07 -27.68
CA PRO A 13 -38.95 48.25 -28.35
C PRO A 13 -37.42 48.38 -28.38
N ALA A 14 -36.89 48.64 -29.48
CA ALA A 14 -36.37 49.86 -30.12
C ALA A 14 -35.06 50.42 -29.52
N SER A 15 -34.04 50.28 -30.32
CA SER A 15 -32.87 51.09 -30.65
C SER A 15 -32.54 52.33 -29.79
N GLY A 16 -31.31 52.35 -29.26
CA GLY A 16 -30.61 53.50 -28.73
C GLY A 16 -29.16 53.50 -29.18
N SER A 17 -28.80 54.56 -29.84
CA SER A 17 -27.59 54.88 -30.60
C SER A 17 -26.30 54.86 -29.78
N ALA A 18 -25.21 54.38 -30.42
CA ALA A 18 -23.83 54.51 -29.97
C ALA A 18 -23.27 55.94 -30.13
N PRO A 19 -22.43 56.42 -29.22
CA PRO A 19 -21.67 57.67 -29.47
C PRO A 19 -20.30 57.38 -30.09
N LYS A 20 -19.93 58.21 -31.00
CA LYS A 20 -18.70 58.24 -31.82
C LYS A 20 -17.45 58.53 -31.01
N LYS A 21 -16.36 57.78 -31.28
CA LYS A 21 -15.01 58.09 -30.84
C LYS A 21 -14.43 59.32 -31.59
N PRO A 22 -13.66 60.17 -30.90
CA PRO A 22 -12.84 61.15 -31.59
C PRO A 22 -11.48 60.54 -32.02
N ARG A 23 -11.10 60.79 -33.27
CA ARG A 23 -9.75 60.63 -33.82
C ARG A 23 -8.85 61.72 -33.27
N VAL A 24 -7.73 61.34 -32.67
CA VAL A 24 -6.59 62.27 -32.54
C VAL A 24 -5.36 61.56 -33.09
N SER A 25 -4.80 62.16 -34.11
CA SER A 25 -3.51 61.82 -34.70
C SER A 25 -2.44 62.69 -34.03
N SER A 26 -1.39 62.01 -33.51
CA SER A 26 -0.04 62.63 -33.48
C SER A 26 0.97 61.52 -33.10
N LYS A 27 1.95 61.33 -33.96
CA LYS A 27 3.17 60.61 -33.70
C LYS A 27 4.02 61.41 -32.71
N PRO A 28 4.67 60.73 -31.71
CA PRO A 28 5.85 61.30 -31.13
C PRO A 28 7.10 60.49 -31.50
N SER A 29 8.14 61.23 -31.70
CA SER A 29 9.51 60.83 -31.96
C SER A 29 10.13 59.95 -30.93
N THR A 30 10.85 58.94 -31.38
CA THR A 30 11.76 58.12 -30.58
C THR A 30 12.93 58.94 -30.08
N LYS A 31 13.00 59.16 -28.75
CA LYS A 31 14.26 59.40 -28.04
C LYS A 31 14.63 58.12 -27.34
N ARG A 32 15.72 57.48 -27.78
CA ARG A 32 16.42 56.45 -26.97
C ARG A 32 16.96 57.13 -25.73
N LEU A 33 16.51 56.68 -24.58
CA LEU A 33 17.20 56.87 -23.31
C LEU A 33 17.88 55.54 -23.01
N ASP A 34 19.20 55.50 -23.17
CA ASP A 34 20.07 54.51 -22.55
C ASP A 34 20.06 54.74 -21.04
N ASN A 35 19.28 53.96 -20.32
CA ASN A 35 19.44 53.79 -18.89
C ASN A 35 19.99 52.39 -18.66
N GLY A 36 21.32 52.35 -18.51
CA GLY A 36 22.02 51.19 -17.94
C GLY A 36 21.57 50.97 -16.50
N HIS A 37 20.51 50.20 -16.33
CA HIS A 37 20.23 49.45 -15.13
C HIS A 37 20.31 48.00 -15.50
N ALA A 38 21.49 47.40 -15.29
CA ALA A 38 21.61 45.96 -15.10
C ALA A 38 20.60 45.60 -14.02
N ALA A 39 19.49 44.98 -14.42
CA ALA A 39 18.61 44.29 -13.52
C ALA A 39 19.46 43.16 -12.89
N HIS A 40 20.01 43.42 -11.71
CA HIS A 40 20.42 42.33 -10.82
C HIS A 40 19.16 41.50 -10.55
N ALA A 41 18.98 40.42 -11.32
CA ALA A 41 18.16 39.32 -10.90
C ALA A 41 18.80 38.82 -9.59
N GLN A 42 18.29 39.29 -8.48
CA GLN A 42 18.52 38.61 -7.20
C GLN A 42 17.89 37.25 -7.36
N THR A 43 18.70 36.28 -7.75
CA THR A 43 18.40 34.87 -7.49
C THR A 43 18.33 34.74 -5.98
N PHE A 44 17.13 34.75 -5.45
CA PHE A 44 16.88 34.19 -4.13
C PHE A 44 17.21 32.70 -4.23
N ALA A 45 18.46 32.35 -4.04
CA ALA A 45 18.83 31.03 -3.60
C ALA A 45 18.40 30.96 -2.11
N ALA A 46 17.10 30.81 -1.90
CA ALA A 46 16.62 30.42 -0.61
C ALA A 46 16.95 28.93 -0.49
N ASP A 47 18.04 28.62 0.23
CA ASP A 47 18.23 27.31 0.82
C ASP A 47 17.10 27.10 1.83
N TRP A 48 15.98 26.56 1.34
CA TRP A 48 14.88 26.17 2.19
C TRP A 48 15.28 24.90 2.93
N SER A 49 15.91 25.03 4.08
CA SER A 49 16.06 23.91 5.01
C SER A 49 14.73 23.70 5.73
N TYR A 50 14.18 22.52 5.63
CA TYR A 50 12.98 22.16 6.37
C TYR A 50 13.35 21.90 7.83
N ALA A 51 12.71 22.64 8.74
CA ALA A 51 12.83 22.32 10.16
C ALA A 51 12.21 20.94 10.44
N PRO A 52 12.84 20.09 11.27
CA PRO A 52 12.26 18.82 11.69
C PRO A 52 10.86 19.00 12.27
N ALA A 53 9.90 18.17 11.87
CA ALA A 53 8.51 18.23 12.32
C ALA A 53 8.05 16.86 12.86
N PRO A 54 8.68 16.32 13.93
CA PRO A 54 8.39 14.99 14.43
C PRO A 54 6.96 14.88 14.97
N GLU A 55 6.35 13.72 14.79
CA GLU A 55 5.11 13.37 15.49
C GLU A 55 5.40 13.20 16.97
N ARG A 56 4.52 13.75 17.83
CA ARG A 56 4.72 13.79 19.27
C ARG A 56 3.61 13.10 20.07
N VAL A 57 2.68 12.42 19.43
CA VAL A 57 1.68 11.65 20.15
C VAL A 57 2.39 10.49 20.87
N PRO A 58 2.33 10.44 22.21
CA PRO A 58 2.95 9.37 22.96
C PRO A 58 2.19 8.06 22.70
N VAL A 59 2.94 6.97 22.51
CA VAL A 59 2.40 5.61 22.47
C VAL A 59 2.98 4.86 23.65
N SER A 60 2.12 4.34 24.50
CA SER A 60 2.53 3.45 25.57
C SER A 60 2.71 2.03 25.02
N LEU A 61 3.88 1.46 25.24
CA LEU A 61 4.19 0.06 24.91
C LEU A 61 4.34 -0.72 26.19
N ASN A 62 3.83 -1.95 26.19
CA ASN A 62 4.11 -2.90 27.26
C ASN A 62 5.48 -3.55 27.02
N ASP A 63 6.19 -3.91 28.08
CA ASP A 63 7.45 -4.65 27.97
C ASP A 63 7.25 -6.00 27.30
N GLN A 64 6.06 -6.61 27.51
CA GLN A 64 5.66 -7.88 26.90
C GLN A 64 4.22 -7.83 26.39
N TYR A 65 3.99 -8.46 25.26
CA TYR A 65 2.67 -8.73 24.71
C TYR A 65 2.44 -10.23 24.56
N THR A 66 1.20 -10.65 24.81
CA THR A 66 0.76 -12.05 24.79
C THR A 66 -0.24 -12.30 23.66
N HIS A 67 -0.65 -13.55 23.43
CA HIS A 67 -1.68 -13.89 22.45
C HIS A 67 -3.04 -13.37 22.87
N PHE A 68 -3.90 -13.06 21.91
CA PHE A 68 -5.31 -12.73 22.15
C PHE A 68 -6.18 -13.90 21.71
N ILE A 69 -6.75 -14.64 22.69
CA ILE A 69 -7.55 -15.85 22.46
C ILE A 69 -8.81 -15.77 23.31
N ALA A 70 -9.96 -16.15 22.74
CA ALA A 70 -11.25 -16.17 23.43
C ALA A 70 -11.59 -14.84 24.14
N GLY A 71 -11.21 -13.71 23.56
CA GLY A 71 -11.48 -12.36 24.08
C GLY A 71 -10.51 -11.89 25.17
N ASN A 72 -9.48 -12.63 25.51
CA ASN A 72 -8.52 -12.29 26.55
C ASN A 72 -7.07 -12.47 26.09
N PHE A 73 -6.15 -11.80 26.80
CA PHE A 73 -4.72 -11.96 26.58
C PHE A 73 -4.18 -13.12 27.40
N HIS A 74 -3.46 -14.04 26.74
CA HIS A 74 -2.90 -15.26 27.32
C HIS A 74 -1.41 -15.39 27.03
N PRO A 75 -0.57 -15.78 28.01
CA PRO A 75 0.84 -16.07 27.78
C PRO A 75 0.99 -17.24 26.80
N PRO A 76 2.14 -17.35 26.09
CA PRO A 76 2.41 -18.48 25.22
C PRO A 76 2.54 -19.80 26.01
N ALA A 77 2.03 -20.89 25.45
CA ALA A 77 2.04 -22.20 26.11
C ALA A 77 3.45 -22.76 26.41
N GLN A 78 4.46 -22.31 25.64
CA GLN A 78 5.85 -22.74 25.79
C GLN A 78 6.77 -21.64 26.35
N ASP A 79 6.19 -20.57 26.91
CA ASP A 79 6.91 -19.45 27.53
C ASP A 79 7.98 -18.79 26.62
N GLY A 80 7.75 -18.84 25.31
CA GLY A 80 8.63 -18.25 24.29
C GLY A 80 8.23 -16.83 23.93
N TYR A 81 9.21 -15.92 23.86
CA TYR A 81 9.03 -14.54 23.42
C TYR A 81 10.13 -14.15 22.43
N PHE A 82 9.83 -13.26 21.49
CA PHE A 82 10.79 -12.68 20.57
C PHE A 82 10.69 -11.15 20.58
N PRO A 83 11.80 -10.42 20.35
CA PRO A 83 11.76 -8.97 20.30
C PRO A 83 11.15 -8.47 18.98
N THR A 84 10.32 -7.41 19.06
CA THR A 84 10.03 -6.56 17.93
C THR A 84 10.88 -5.29 18.04
N THR A 85 11.43 -4.80 16.92
CA THR A 85 12.41 -3.73 16.89
C THR A 85 12.00 -2.61 15.96
N ASN A 86 12.34 -1.38 16.33
CA ASN A 86 12.20 -0.23 15.43
C ASN A 86 13.28 -0.29 14.32
N PRO A 87 12.90 -0.47 13.04
CA PRO A 87 13.87 -0.57 11.95
C PRO A 87 14.71 0.68 11.74
N ALA A 88 14.26 1.84 12.23
CA ALA A 88 14.96 3.10 12.05
C ALA A 88 16.20 3.24 12.96
N ASN A 89 16.26 2.53 14.09
CA ASN A 89 17.33 2.67 15.07
C ASN A 89 17.70 1.36 15.77
N GLU A 90 17.07 0.24 15.40
CA GLU A 90 17.27 -1.11 15.96
C GLU A 90 16.95 -1.21 17.46
N ALA A 91 16.24 -0.24 18.04
CA ALA A 91 15.80 -0.31 19.42
C ALA A 91 14.69 -1.36 19.58
N VAL A 92 14.78 -2.18 20.61
CA VAL A 92 13.71 -3.12 20.98
C VAL A 92 12.51 -2.32 21.47
N LEU A 93 11.37 -2.51 20.83
CA LEU A 93 10.10 -1.87 21.19
C LEU A 93 9.38 -2.66 22.28
N SER A 94 9.39 -3.97 22.18
CA SER A 94 8.72 -4.90 23.11
C SER A 94 9.15 -6.34 22.85
N HIS A 95 8.76 -7.26 23.73
CA HIS A 95 8.83 -8.69 23.52
C HIS A 95 7.43 -9.25 23.28
N VAL A 96 7.28 -10.08 22.25
CA VAL A 96 5.98 -10.58 21.78
C VAL A 96 5.96 -12.10 21.88
N ALA A 97 4.84 -12.66 22.30
CA ALA A 97 4.68 -14.11 22.50
C ALA A 97 4.96 -14.90 21.21
N GLN A 98 5.76 -15.96 21.31
CA GLN A 98 6.02 -16.93 20.25
C GLN A 98 4.96 -18.03 20.31
N GLY A 99 4.04 -18.03 19.35
CA GLY A 99 2.97 -19.02 19.29
C GLY A 99 3.47 -20.39 18.86
N SER A 100 3.09 -21.40 19.63
CA SER A 100 3.28 -22.82 19.35
C SER A 100 2.04 -23.44 18.67
N ALA A 101 2.14 -24.69 18.25
CA ALA A 101 0.99 -25.46 17.76
C ALA A 101 -0.14 -25.57 18.80
N ALA A 102 0.19 -25.58 20.10
CA ALA A 102 -0.81 -25.62 21.18
C ALA A 102 -1.58 -24.29 21.28
N ASP A 103 -0.91 -23.14 21.11
CA ASP A 103 -1.56 -21.83 21.11
C ASP A 103 -2.49 -21.69 19.90
N VAL A 104 -2.03 -22.13 18.72
CA VAL A 104 -2.85 -22.17 17.50
C VAL A 104 -4.07 -23.07 17.71
N HIS A 105 -3.90 -24.25 18.29
CA HIS A 105 -5.01 -25.16 18.59
C HIS A 105 -6.04 -24.48 19.50
N SER A 106 -5.60 -23.86 20.60
CA SER A 106 -6.47 -23.13 21.52
C SER A 106 -7.26 -22.02 20.82
N ALA A 107 -6.60 -21.25 19.96
CA ALA A 107 -7.24 -20.19 19.18
C ALA A 107 -8.26 -20.73 18.17
N VAL A 108 -7.95 -21.84 17.49
CA VAL A 108 -8.87 -22.47 16.54
C VAL A 108 -10.07 -23.05 17.26
N GLN A 109 -9.87 -23.70 18.42
CA GLN A 109 -10.99 -24.20 19.23
C GLN A 109 -11.89 -23.08 19.73
N ALA A 110 -11.33 -21.95 20.20
CA ALA A 110 -12.10 -20.77 20.58
C ALA A 110 -12.92 -20.22 19.39
N ALA A 111 -12.30 -20.13 18.20
CA ALA A 111 -12.98 -19.71 16.97
C ALA A 111 -14.11 -20.68 16.58
N ARG A 112 -13.89 -21.99 16.69
CA ARG A 112 -14.88 -23.03 16.38
C ARG A 112 -16.08 -22.99 17.35
N GLN A 113 -15.84 -22.74 18.63
CA GLN A 113 -16.89 -22.59 19.65
C GLN A 113 -17.72 -21.32 19.45
N ALA A 114 -17.11 -20.21 19.04
CA ALA A 114 -17.79 -18.95 18.80
C ALA A 114 -18.62 -18.93 17.49
N LEU A 115 -18.24 -19.77 16.51
CA LEU A 115 -18.80 -19.73 15.14
C LEU A 115 -20.35 -19.88 15.11
N PRO A 116 -20.99 -20.83 15.82
CA PRO A 116 -22.44 -20.95 15.76
C PRO A 116 -23.18 -19.70 16.22
N GLY A 117 -22.75 -19.12 17.35
CA GLY A 117 -23.34 -17.89 17.90
C GLY A 117 -23.14 -16.70 16.98
N TRP A 118 -21.92 -16.49 16.47
CA TRP A 118 -21.61 -15.37 15.56
C TRP A 118 -22.33 -15.48 14.22
N SER A 119 -22.35 -16.67 13.62
CA SER A 119 -23.00 -16.89 12.33
C SER A 119 -24.53 -16.77 12.39
N ALA A 120 -25.13 -17.09 13.55
CA ALA A 120 -26.56 -16.98 13.78
C ALA A 120 -27.02 -15.54 14.04
N LEU A 121 -26.11 -14.60 14.39
CA LEU A 121 -26.49 -13.20 14.58
C LEU A 121 -27.08 -12.62 13.29
N PRO A 122 -28.19 -11.87 13.38
CA PRO A 122 -28.72 -11.12 12.25
C PRO A 122 -27.68 -10.18 11.65
N GLY A 123 -27.70 -9.99 10.33
CA GLY A 123 -26.77 -9.09 9.63
C GLY A 123 -26.64 -7.70 10.26
N PRO A 124 -27.74 -7.00 10.58
CA PRO A 124 -27.69 -5.71 11.26
C PRO A 124 -26.97 -5.73 12.63
N GLU A 125 -27.06 -6.83 13.37
CA GLU A 125 -26.35 -6.94 14.66
C GLU A 125 -24.85 -7.12 14.46
N ARG A 126 -24.41 -7.95 13.50
CA ARG A 126 -23.00 -8.06 13.12
C ARG A 126 -22.44 -6.71 12.62
N ALA A 127 -23.23 -5.97 11.84
CA ALA A 127 -22.84 -4.66 11.34
C ALA A 127 -22.47 -3.68 12.47
N LYS A 128 -23.18 -3.70 13.59
CA LYS A 128 -22.90 -2.82 14.73
C LYS A 128 -21.47 -3.02 15.27
N TYR A 129 -20.99 -4.24 15.34
CA TYR A 129 -19.62 -4.52 15.77
C TYR A 129 -18.60 -3.95 14.78
N LEU A 130 -18.80 -4.16 13.48
CA LEU A 130 -17.88 -3.64 12.46
C LEU A 130 -17.87 -2.10 12.47
N PHE A 131 -19.02 -1.45 12.62
CA PHE A 131 -19.11 0.01 12.76
C PHE A 131 -18.36 0.51 14.01
N ARG A 132 -18.50 -0.18 15.15
CA ARG A 132 -17.80 0.18 16.39
C ARG A 132 -16.27 0.02 16.21
N ILE A 133 -15.81 -1.07 15.63
CA ILE A 133 -14.38 -1.29 15.32
C ILE A 133 -13.85 -0.15 14.44
N ALA A 134 -14.54 0.17 13.35
CA ALA A 134 -14.14 1.27 12.45
C ALA A 134 -14.02 2.61 13.19
N ARG A 135 -15.02 2.92 14.04
CA ARG A 135 -15.02 4.15 14.85
C ARG A 135 -13.87 4.19 15.84
N ARG A 136 -13.59 3.08 16.54
CA ARG A 136 -12.45 3.00 17.46
C ARG A 136 -11.11 3.14 16.77
N ILE A 137 -10.94 2.56 15.56
CA ILE A 137 -9.75 2.79 14.74
C ILE A 137 -9.61 4.29 14.40
N GLN A 138 -10.70 4.98 14.04
CA GLN A 138 -10.66 6.42 13.77
C GLN A 138 -10.32 7.25 15.02
N GLU A 139 -10.91 6.92 16.17
CA GLU A 139 -10.66 7.62 17.44
C GLU A 139 -9.21 7.45 17.91
N ARG A 140 -8.59 6.30 17.67
CA ARG A 140 -7.20 5.98 18.03
C ARG A 140 -6.23 6.15 16.83
N ALA A 141 -6.64 6.83 15.76
CA ALA A 141 -5.91 6.85 14.48
C ALA A 141 -4.46 7.36 14.61
N ARG A 142 -4.22 8.41 15.41
CA ARG A 142 -2.85 8.94 15.57
C ARG A 142 -1.96 8.00 16.35
N GLU A 143 -2.47 7.37 17.40
CA GLU A 143 -1.75 6.35 18.17
C GLU A 143 -1.36 5.17 17.28
N LEU A 144 -2.35 4.64 16.53
CA LEU A 144 -2.14 3.52 15.61
C LEU A 144 -1.14 3.86 14.51
N ALA A 145 -1.19 5.08 13.96
CA ALA A 145 -0.25 5.52 12.94
C ALA A 145 1.20 5.60 13.48
N VAL A 146 1.39 6.15 14.69
CA VAL A 146 2.71 6.18 15.33
C VAL A 146 3.22 4.76 15.58
N LEU A 147 2.37 3.89 16.09
CA LEU A 147 2.72 2.49 16.35
C LEU A 147 3.12 1.75 15.08
N GLU A 148 2.36 1.92 13.98
CA GLU A 148 2.66 1.32 12.68
C GLU A 148 3.98 1.83 12.10
N THR A 149 4.28 3.12 12.29
CA THR A 149 5.53 3.73 11.88
C THR A 149 6.72 3.20 12.67
N LEU A 150 6.61 3.08 14.00
CA LEU A 150 7.66 2.56 14.86
C LEU A 150 7.98 1.09 14.57
N ASP A 151 6.95 0.28 14.38
CA ASP A 151 7.07 -1.16 14.15
C ASP A 151 7.51 -1.51 12.72
N GLY A 152 7.07 -0.70 11.72
CA GLY A 152 7.29 -0.98 10.30
C GLY A 152 8.40 -0.18 9.62
N GLY A 153 8.81 0.97 10.19
CA GLY A 153 9.81 1.87 9.61
C GLY A 153 9.29 2.81 8.51
N LYS A 154 8.02 2.78 8.15
CA LYS A 154 7.41 3.64 7.13
C LYS A 154 7.20 5.08 7.62
N PRO A 155 7.19 6.09 6.72
CA PRO A 155 6.92 7.48 7.10
C PRO A 155 5.55 7.64 7.77
N ILE A 156 5.51 8.41 8.87
CA ILE A 156 4.28 8.68 9.64
C ILE A 156 3.16 9.27 8.78
N ARG A 157 3.47 10.06 7.76
CA ARG A 157 2.46 10.61 6.86
C ARG A 157 1.72 9.53 6.09
N GLU A 158 2.37 8.41 5.76
CA GLU A 158 1.75 7.30 5.04
C GLU A 158 0.87 6.48 5.97
N SER A 159 1.36 6.14 7.16
CA SER A 159 0.55 5.46 8.18
C SER A 159 -0.68 6.29 8.55
N ARG A 160 -0.49 7.60 8.80
CA ARG A 160 -1.54 8.51 9.25
C ARG A 160 -2.58 8.83 8.17
N ASP A 161 -2.12 9.11 6.93
CA ASP A 161 -2.98 9.68 5.88
C ASP A 161 -3.54 8.62 4.94
N VAL A 162 -2.97 7.40 4.92
CA VAL A 162 -3.37 6.31 4.04
C VAL A 162 -3.78 5.06 4.83
N ASP A 163 -2.87 4.45 5.60
CA ASP A 163 -3.07 3.09 6.11
C ASP A 163 -4.20 3.00 7.14
N ILE A 164 -4.14 3.84 8.16
CA ILE A 164 -5.12 3.80 9.25
C ILE A 164 -6.52 4.24 8.78
N PRO A 165 -6.67 5.35 8.00
CA PRO A 165 -7.96 5.71 7.43
C PRO A 165 -8.56 4.62 6.53
N LEU A 166 -7.74 3.98 5.70
CA LEU A 166 -8.18 2.93 4.80
C LEU A 166 -8.57 1.66 5.56
N ALA A 167 -7.85 1.31 6.64
CA ALA A 167 -8.22 0.20 7.53
C ALA A 167 -9.62 0.41 8.14
N ALA A 168 -9.89 1.62 8.66
CA ALA A 168 -11.23 1.96 9.16
C ALA A 168 -12.29 1.90 8.05
N ALA A 169 -11.97 2.39 6.85
CA ALA A 169 -12.89 2.40 5.71
C ALA A 169 -13.30 0.98 5.28
N HIS A 170 -12.39 -0.02 5.37
CA HIS A 170 -12.73 -1.42 5.10
C HIS A 170 -13.77 -1.97 6.09
N PHE A 171 -13.66 -1.66 7.36
CA PHE A 171 -14.67 -2.07 8.33
C PHE A 171 -16.01 -1.37 8.08
N PHE A 172 -16.03 -0.06 7.78
CA PHE A 172 -17.26 0.66 7.41
C PHE A 172 -17.92 0.07 6.18
N TYR A 173 -17.15 -0.16 5.12
CA TYR A 173 -17.67 -0.72 3.86
C TYR A 173 -18.31 -2.09 4.08
N HIS A 174 -17.62 -3.00 4.75
CA HIS A 174 -18.10 -4.36 4.96
C HIS A 174 -19.24 -4.42 5.99
N ALA A 175 -19.31 -3.50 6.97
CA ALA A 175 -20.48 -3.35 7.84
C ALA A 175 -21.75 -3.11 7.03
N GLY A 176 -21.67 -2.29 5.98
CA GLY A 176 -22.79 -2.02 5.07
C GLY A 176 -23.26 -3.23 4.25
N TRP A 177 -22.49 -4.34 4.22
CA TRP A 177 -22.85 -5.56 3.50
C TRP A 177 -23.46 -6.64 4.39
N CYS A 178 -23.36 -6.55 5.71
CA CYS A 178 -23.80 -7.60 6.62
C CYS A 178 -25.27 -8.01 6.42
N ASP A 179 -26.15 -7.06 6.11
CA ASP A 179 -27.59 -7.26 5.92
C ASP A 179 -27.99 -7.47 4.46
N LYS A 180 -27.02 -7.51 3.53
CA LYS A 180 -27.25 -7.61 2.08
C LYS A 180 -26.72 -8.88 1.45
N LEU A 181 -26.15 -9.78 2.25
CA LEU A 181 -25.51 -11.01 1.76
C LEU A 181 -26.51 -11.90 1.01
N GLU A 182 -27.74 -11.99 1.47
CA GLU A 182 -28.79 -12.76 0.82
C GLU A 182 -29.11 -12.26 -0.59
N TRP A 183 -29.09 -10.93 -0.80
CA TRP A 183 -29.34 -10.36 -2.13
C TRP A 183 -28.25 -10.68 -3.14
N VAL A 184 -27.01 -10.84 -2.65
CA VAL A 184 -25.85 -11.10 -3.52
C VAL A 184 -25.61 -12.60 -3.72
N PHE A 185 -25.78 -13.38 -2.65
CA PHE A 185 -25.39 -14.79 -2.62
C PHE A 185 -26.56 -15.76 -2.51
N GLY A 186 -27.79 -15.25 -2.41
CA GLY A 186 -29.01 -16.04 -2.27
C GLY A 186 -29.30 -16.48 -0.82
N PRO A 187 -30.53 -16.98 -0.58
CA PRO A 187 -31.02 -17.26 0.78
C PRO A 187 -30.34 -18.47 1.45
N ARG A 188 -29.64 -19.29 0.69
CA ARG A 188 -28.93 -20.46 1.21
C ARG A 188 -27.44 -20.24 1.47
N HIS A 189 -27.00 -18.99 1.37
CA HIS A 189 -25.59 -18.68 1.68
C HIS A 189 -25.27 -19.00 3.16
N LYS A 190 -24.04 -19.50 3.39
CA LYS A 190 -23.54 -19.79 4.73
C LYS A 190 -22.08 -19.29 4.84
N PRO A 191 -21.62 -18.92 6.02
CA PRO A 191 -20.19 -18.67 6.23
C PRO A 191 -19.36 -19.90 5.85
N VAL A 192 -18.11 -19.69 5.47
CA VAL A 192 -17.15 -20.77 5.20
C VAL A 192 -16.83 -21.52 6.48
N GLY A 193 -16.67 -20.80 7.61
CA GLY A 193 -16.36 -21.37 8.91
C GLY A 193 -15.25 -20.62 9.65
N VAL A 194 -14.25 -21.35 10.14
CA VAL A 194 -13.04 -20.79 10.78
C VAL A 194 -12.04 -20.42 9.72
N CYS A 195 -11.65 -19.14 9.69
CA CYS A 195 -10.69 -18.59 8.74
C CYS A 195 -9.33 -18.36 9.40
N GLY A 196 -8.29 -19.07 8.97
CA GLY A 196 -6.91 -18.75 9.26
C GLY A 196 -6.46 -17.61 8.35
N GLN A 197 -6.01 -16.51 8.92
CA GLN A 197 -5.56 -15.32 8.21
C GLN A 197 -4.11 -15.00 8.56
N ILE A 198 -3.23 -14.93 7.56
CA ILE A 198 -1.81 -14.62 7.73
C ILE A 198 -1.51 -13.36 6.94
N ILE A 199 -1.01 -12.33 7.62
CA ILE A 199 -0.78 -11.01 7.04
C ILE A 199 0.71 -10.65 7.01
N PRO A 200 1.13 -9.85 6.03
CA PRO A 200 2.50 -9.41 5.86
C PRO A 200 2.82 -8.20 6.75
N TRP A 201 4.09 -7.81 6.72
CA TRP A 201 4.65 -6.73 7.54
C TRP A 201 4.55 -5.32 6.92
N ASN A 202 4.24 -5.20 5.62
CA ASN A 202 4.31 -3.91 4.91
C ASN A 202 3.12 -2.97 5.15
N PHE A 203 1.93 -3.51 5.45
CA PHE A 203 0.72 -2.78 5.80
C PHE A 203 -0.04 -3.51 6.91
N PRO A 204 0.49 -3.60 8.14
CA PRO A 204 0.00 -4.52 9.16
C PRO A 204 -1.49 -4.36 9.47
N LEU A 205 -1.93 -3.17 9.92
CA LEU A 205 -3.33 -2.95 10.29
C LEU A 205 -4.26 -2.98 9.07
N LEU A 206 -3.81 -2.44 7.94
CA LEU A 206 -4.61 -2.43 6.71
C LEU A 206 -4.87 -3.85 6.19
N MET A 207 -3.85 -4.71 6.19
CA MET A 207 -4.00 -6.11 5.76
C MET A 207 -4.83 -6.94 6.74
N ALA A 208 -4.76 -6.64 8.03
CA ALA A 208 -5.69 -7.20 9.01
C ALA A 208 -7.14 -6.79 8.69
N ALA A 209 -7.39 -5.52 8.45
CA ALA A 209 -8.72 -5.02 8.12
C ALA A 209 -9.27 -5.61 6.81
N TRP A 210 -8.44 -5.73 5.76
CA TRP A 210 -8.82 -6.33 4.48
C TRP A 210 -9.34 -7.76 4.61
N LYS A 211 -8.82 -8.51 5.57
CA LYS A 211 -9.19 -9.92 5.79
C LYS A 211 -10.26 -10.09 6.87
N LEU A 212 -10.15 -9.36 7.98
CA LEU A 212 -11.10 -9.45 9.09
C LEU A 212 -12.48 -8.93 8.70
N ALA A 213 -12.55 -7.74 8.10
CA ALA A 213 -13.83 -7.10 7.84
C ALA A 213 -14.77 -7.93 6.96
N PRO A 214 -14.37 -8.47 5.78
CA PRO A 214 -15.25 -9.33 4.99
C PRO A 214 -15.54 -10.67 5.68
N ALA A 215 -14.58 -11.27 6.39
CA ALA A 215 -14.81 -12.52 7.11
C ALA A 215 -15.89 -12.37 8.17
N LEU A 216 -15.80 -11.32 8.99
CA LEU A 216 -16.75 -11.02 10.06
C LEU A 216 -18.12 -10.65 9.50
N ALA A 217 -18.18 -9.84 8.44
CA ALA A 217 -19.42 -9.47 7.78
C ALA A 217 -20.20 -10.70 7.30
N CYS A 218 -19.49 -11.70 6.76
CA CYS A 218 -20.06 -12.95 6.28
C CYS A 218 -20.38 -13.97 7.39
N GLY A 219 -20.13 -13.66 8.68
CA GLY A 219 -20.44 -14.54 9.81
C GLY A 219 -19.39 -15.60 10.11
N ASN A 220 -18.17 -15.47 9.57
CA ASN A 220 -17.03 -16.35 9.88
C ASN A 220 -16.36 -15.92 11.19
N THR A 221 -15.63 -16.84 11.82
CA THR A 221 -14.69 -16.57 12.90
C THR A 221 -13.25 -16.67 12.38
N VAL A 222 -12.31 -16.03 13.10
CA VAL A 222 -10.97 -15.82 12.58
C VAL A 222 -9.90 -16.16 13.61
N VAL A 223 -8.81 -16.79 13.12
CA VAL A 223 -7.51 -16.82 13.78
C VAL A 223 -6.53 -16.04 12.90
N LEU A 224 -6.08 -14.89 13.38
CA LEU A 224 -5.16 -13.99 12.68
C LEU A 224 -3.73 -14.22 13.19
N LYS A 225 -2.77 -14.40 12.26
CA LYS A 225 -1.34 -14.38 12.53
C LYS A 225 -0.70 -13.17 11.85
N PRO A 226 -0.29 -12.13 12.59
CA PRO A 226 0.49 -11.03 12.04
C PRO A 226 1.92 -11.45 11.71
N ALA A 227 2.62 -10.65 10.90
CA ALA A 227 4.04 -10.85 10.67
C ALA A 227 4.83 -10.64 11.97
N GLU A 228 5.90 -11.40 12.14
CA GLU A 228 6.78 -11.35 13.32
C GLU A 228 7.50 -10.00 13.49
N THR A 229 7.76 -9.29 12.39
CA THR A 229 8.44 -7.99 12.42
C THR A 229 7.49 -6.80 12.63
N THR A 230 6.16 -7.00 12.58
CA THR A 230 5.16 -5.93 12.78
C THR A 230 3.90 -6.42 13.50
N PRO A 231 4.01 -6.96 14.70
CA PRO A 231 2.86 -7.53 15.42
C PRO A 231 2.04 -6.51 16.20
N LEU A 232 2.60 -5.34 16.51
CA LEU A 232 2.07 -4.45 17.55
C LEU A 232 0.72 -3.84 17.19
N THR A 233 0.47 -3.45 15.93
CA THR A 233 -0.83 -2.90 15.54
C THR A 233 -1.95 -3.93 15.55
N ALA A 234 -1.65 -5.21 15.29
CA ALA A 234 -2.62 -6.30 15.45
C ALA A 234 -2.97 -6.55 16.93
N LEU A 235 -2.00 -6.44 17.83
CA LEU A 235 -2.23 -6.54 19.27
C LEU A 235 -2.99 -5.32 19.82
N ARG A 236 -2.74 -4.14 19.29
CA ARG A 236 -3.53 -2.95 19.60
C ARG A 236 -4.96 -3.05 19.06
N LEU A 237 -5.15 -3.71 17.91
CA LEU A 237 -6.49 -4.05 17.42
C LEU A 237 -7.21 -5.01 18.37
N ALA A 238 -6.51 -5.97 19.02
CA ALA A 238 -7.11 -6.84 20.02
C ALA A 238 -7.74 -6.05 21.19
N GLU A 239 -7.08 -5.00 21.66
CA GLU A 239 -7.66 -4.11 22.68
C GLU A 239 -8.94 -3.42 22.17
N ILE A 240 -8.93 -2.95 20.92
CA ILE A 240 -10.12 -2.39 20.28
C ILE A 240 -11.26 -3.40 20.22
N LEU A 241 -10.95 -4.67 19.93
CA LEU A 241 -11.96 -5.74 19.91
C LEU A 241 -12.59 -5.97 21.29
N GLN A 242 -11.80 -5.85 22.37
CA GLN A 242 -12.34 -5.88 23.75
C GLN A 242 -13.19 -4.64 24.04
N GLU A 243 -12.73 -3.44 23.69
CA GLU A 243 -13.45 -2.17 23.91
C GLU A 243 -14.83 -2.16 23.23
N VAL A 244 -14.97 -2.81 22.08
CA VAL A 244 -16.25 -2.91 21.36
C VAL A 244 -17.09 -4.12 21.80
N GLU A 245 -16.61 -4.87 22.80
CA GLU A 245 -17.28 -6.05 23.33
C GLU A 245 -17.57 -7.12 22.25
N LEU A 246 -16.61 -7.33 21.31
CA LEU A 246 -16.74 -8.39 20.31
C LEU A 246 -16.88 -9.74 21.03
N PRO A 247 -17.86 -10.60 20.69
CA PRO A 247 -18.04 -11.87 21.38
C PRO A 247 -16.73 -12.69 21.42
N PRO A 248 -16.38 -13.24 22.61
CA PRO A 248 -15.14 -14.01 22.79
C PRO A 248 -14.99 -15.12 21.74
N GLY A 249 -13.78 -15.27 21.18
CA GLY A 249 -13.47 -16.30 20.19
C GLY A 249 -13.82 -15.95 18.74
N VAL A 250 -14.60 -14.89 18.47
CA VAL A 250 -14.92 -14.46 17.09
C VAL A 250 -13.65 -14.05 16.33
N VAL A 251 -12.73 -13.35 16.99
CA VAL A 251 -11.39 -13.06 16.50
C VAL A 251 -10.38 -13.49 17.54
N ASN A 252 -9.37 -14.20 17.10
CA ASN A 252 -8.23 -14.62 17.90
C ASN A 252 -6.96 -14.19 17.18
N ILE A 253 -5.94 -13.73 17.91
CA ILE A 253 -4.67 -13.27 17.34
C ILE A 253 -3.54 -14.05 18.01
N VAL A 254 -2.83 -14.84 17.19
CA VAL A 254 -1.67 -15.62 17.63
C VAL A 254 -0.44 -15.07 16.94
N THR A 255 0.47 -14.49 17.72
CA THR A 255 1.75 -13.97 17.24
C THR A 255 2.78 -15.09 17.14
N GLY A 256 3.82 -14.89 16.34
CA GLY A 256 4.89 -15.87 16.14
C GLY A 256 5.44 -15.83 14.73
N ASP A 257 6.41 -16.68 14.48
CA ASP A 257 7.15 -16.79 13.22
C ASP A 257 6.46 -17.68 12.17
N GLY A 258 7.24 -18.16 11.20
CA GLY A 258 6.74 -19.04 10.14
C GLY A 258 6.24 -20.40 10.64
N SER A 259 6.73 -20.91 11.77
CA SER A 259 6.29 -22.18 12.37
C SER A 259 4.87 -22.08 12.91
N THR A 260 4.52 -20.95 13.55
CA THR A 260 3.16 -20.64 13.99
C THR A 260 2.20 -20.54 12.79
N GLY A 261 2.67 -19.92 11.70
CA GLY A 261 1.91 -19.85 10.44
C GLY A 261 1.65 -21.23 9.83
N ALA A 262 2.64 -22.11 9.82
CA ALA A 262 2.52 -23.48 9.34
C ALA A 262 1.51 -24.28 10.18
N ALA A 263 1.57 -24.19 11.50
CA ALA A 263 0.63 -24.84 12.41
C ALA A 263 -0.83 -24.39 12.12
N LEU A 264 -1.05 -23.10 11.84
CA LEU A 264 -2.37 -22.58 11.48
C LEU A 264 -2.85 -23.12 10.11
N VAL A 265 -1.96 -23.18 9.12
CA VAL A 265 -2.28 -23.69 7.78
C VAL A 265 -2.65 -25.18 7.82
N GLU A 266 -1.94 -25.96 8.61
CA GLU A 266 -2.09 -27.41 8.69
C GLU A 266 -3.21 -27.85 9.63
N HIS A 267 -3.72 -26.97 10.50
CA HIS A 267 -4.72 -27.31 11.51
C HIS A 267 -6.02 -27.85 10.88
N PRO A 268 -6.50 -29.06 11.24
CA PRO A 268 -7.63 -29.71 10.56
C PRO A 268 -8.95 -28.92 10.64
N ASP A 269 -9.19 -28.23 11.78
CA ASP A 269 -10.42 -27.47 12.03
C ASP A 269 -10.40 -26.02 11.44
N VAL A 270 -9.46 -25.71 10.57
CA VAL A 270 -9.44 -24.47 9.78
C VAL A 270 -10.04 -24.74 8.42
N ASP A 271 -11.11 -24.03 8.06
CA ASP A 271 -11.87 -24.22 6.80
C ASP A 271 -11.31 -23.40 5.64
N LYS A 272 -10.65 -22.29 5.94
CA LYS A 272 -10.12 -21.37 4.95
C LYS A 272 -8.77 -20.80 5.40
N ILE A 273 -7.86 -20.64 4.44
CA ILE A 273 -6.63 -19.85 4.60
C ILE A 273 -6.70 -18.63 3.67
N ALA A 274 -6.56 -17.44 4.25
CA ALA A 274 -6.32 -16.19 3.53
C ALA A 274 -4.90 -15.72 3.83
N PHE A 275 -4.04 -15.72 2.83
CA PHE A 275 -2.62 -15.41 2.97
C PHE A 275 -2.24 -14.24 2.06
N THR A 276 -1.53 -13.27 2.63
CA THR A 276 -0.80 -12.25 1.88
C THR A 276 0.67 -12.30 2.27
N GLY A 277 1.56 -12.41 1.28
CA GLY A 277 2.99 -12.49 1.50
C GLY A 277 3.76 -12.91 0.26
N SER A 278 4.93 -13.54 0.43
CA SER A 278 5.79 -13.92 -0.69
C SER A 278 5.18 -15.04 -1.55
N THR A 279 5.47 -15.01 -2.84
CA THR A 279 5.05 -16.05 -3.80
C THR A 279 5.54 -17.44 -3.40
N GLU A 280 6.76 -17.53 -2.85
CA GLU A 280 7.32 -18.80 -2.39
C GLU A 280 6.50 -19.42 -1.25
N VAL A 281 6.16 -18.62 -0.23
CA VAL A 281 5.35 -19.08 0.92
C VAL A 281 3.93 -19.44 0.43
N GLY A 282 3.32 -18.65 -0.47
CA GLY A 282 2.03 -18.98 -1.07
C GLY A 282 2.03 -20.33 -1.78
N LYS A 283 3.08 -20.62 -2.57
CA LYS A 283 3.27 -21.94 -3.21
C LYS A 283 3.44 -23.08 -2.19
N ARG A 284 4.12 -22.82 -1.06
CA ARG A 284 4.28 -23.80 0.03
C ARG A 284 2.94 -24.11 0.69
N ILE A 285 2.15 -23.08 1.02
CA ILE A 285 0.80 -23.23 1.58
C ILE A 285 -0.11 -24.01 0.62
N ALA A 286 -0.09 -23.70 -0.67
CA ALA A 286 -0.90 -24.42 -1.67
C ALA A 286 -0.56 -25.91 -1.73
N ARG A 287 0.74 -26.27 -1.60
CA ARG A 287 1.18 -27.66 -1.57
C ARG A 287 0.75 -28.39 -0.28
N SER A 288 0.94 -27.77 0.88
CA SER A 288 0.61 -28.38 2.17
C SER A 288 -0.90 -28.55 2.38
N THR A 289 -1.72 -27.72 1.74
CA THR A 289 -3.19 -27.79 1.85
C THR A 289 -3.84 -28.59 0.71
N ALA A 290 -3.07 -29.13 -0.24
CA ALA A 290 -3.61 -29.92 -1.34
C ALA A 290 -4.39 -31.14 -0.80
N GLY A 291 -5.63 -31.33 -1.29
CA GLY A 291 -6.52 -32.42 -0.85
C GLY A 291 -7.19 -32.21 0.51
N SER A 292 -6.90 -31.13 1.26
CA SER A 292 -7.49 -30.88 2.59
C SER A 292 -8.93 -30.35 2.54
N GLY A 293 -9.43 -29.91 1.39
CA GLY A 293 -10.73 -29.25 1.24
C GLY A 293 -10.75 -27.78 1.71
N LYS A 294 -9.66 -27.25 2.25
CA LYS A 294 -9.59 -25.86 2.70
C LYS A 294 -9.72 -24.90 1.53
N ARG A 295 -10.47 -23.82 1.71
CA ARG A 295 -10.50 -22.73 0.75
C ARG A 295 -9.26 -21.86 0.88
N LEU A 296 -8.73 -21.42 -0.25
CA LEU A 296 -7.55 -20.57 -0.29
C LEU A 296 -7.86 -19.24 -0.98
N THR A 297 -7.27 -18.16 -0.47
CA THR A 297 -7.17 -16.86 -1.13
C THR A 297 -5.76 -16.38 -0.94
N PHE A 298 -5.07 -16.02 -2.03
CA PHE A 298 -3.67 -15.60 -2.02
C PHE A 298 -3.50 -14.25 -2.68
N GLU A 299 -2.88 -13.33 -1.95
CA GLU A 299 -2.34 -12.08 -2.44
C GLU A 299 -0.82 -12.15 -2.31
N LEU A 300 -0.12 -12.28 -3.44
CA LEU A 300 1.31 -12.58 -3.48
C LEU A 300 2.09 -11.44 -4.14
N GLY A 301 3.36 -11.67 -4.40
CA GLY A 301 4.27 -10.70 -4.98
C GLY A 301 3.89 -10.23 -6.37
N GLY A 302 4.52 -9.15 -6.81
CA GLY A 302 4.32 -8.54 -8.11
C GLY A 302 5.59 -7.95 -8.71
N LYS A 303 5.55 -7.75 -10.03
CA LYS A 303 6.53 -6.96 -10.79
C LYS A 303 5.77 -6.08 -11.76
N SER A 304 4.99 -5.15 -11.21
CA SER A 304 3.97 -4.42 -11.96
C SER A 304 4.58 -3.48 -12.99
N PRO A 305 4.06 -3.48 -14.23
CA PRO A 305 4.46 -2.52 -15.25
C PRO A 305 3.81 -1.16 -15.00
N HIS A 306 4.56 -0.08 -15.24
CA HIS A 306 4.11 1.29 -15.24
C HIS A 306 4.44 1.89 -16.61
N ILE A 307 3.43 2.17 -17.44
CA ILE A 307 3.60 2.49 -18.86
C ILE A 307 3.32 3.97 -19.09
N ILE A 308 4.27 4.70 -19.67
CA ILE A 308 4.16 6.13 -19.96
C ILE A 308 4.24 6.34 -21.46
N PHE A 309 3.15 6.80 -22.07
CA PHE A 309 3.09 7.18 -23.48
C PHE A 309 3.53 8.63 -23.69
N GLU A 310 3.95 8.97 -24.91
CA GLU A 310 4.44 10.30 -25.27
C GLU A 310 3.42 11.41 -25.10
N ASP A 311 2.13 11.07 -25.18
CA ASP A 311 1.00 11.99 -25.02
C ASP A 311 0.53 12.14 -23.55
N ALA A 312 1.25 11.58 -22.60
CA ALA A 312 0.92 11.71 -21.18
C ALA A 312 1.30 13.08 -20.62
N SER A 313 0.59 13.52 -19.57
CA SER A 313 1.02 14.65 -18.76
C SER A 313 2.25 14.27 -17.95
N ILE A 314 3.46 14.56 -18.48
CA ILE A 314 4.73 14.01 -17.99
C ILE A 314 5.00 14.39 -16.53
N ASP A 315 4.70 15.62 -16.10
CA ASP A 315 4.97 16.04 -14.71
C ASP A 315 4.09 15.28 -13.72
N GLN A 316 2.82 15.07 -14.05
CA GLN A 316 1.92 14.24 -13.24
C GLN A 316 2.35 12.77 -13.27
N ALA A 317 2.78 12.27 -14.42
CA ALA A 317 3.29 10.90 -14.55
C ALA A 317 4.54 10.68 -13.68
N VAL A 318 5.45 11.65 -13.59
CA VAL A 318 6.64 11.60 -12.72
C VAL A 318 6.24 11.47 -11.24
N GLU A 319 5.29 12.27 -10.76
CA GLU A 319 4.78 12.13 -9.38
C GLU A 319 4.07 10.78 -9.19
N GLY A 320 3.30 10.32 -10.19
CA GLY A 320 2.69 8.99 -10.16
C GLY A 320 3.70 7.84 -10.14
N ILE A 321 4.85 7.99 -10.84
CA ILE A 321 5.95 7.02 -10.77
C ILE A 321 6.57 7.03 -9.37
N VAL A 322 6.84 8.21 -8.80
CA VAL A 322 7.38 8.33 -7.44
C VAL A 322 6.45 7.68 -6.42
N GLN A 323 5.15 8.00 -6.48
CA GLN A 323 4.12 7.38 -5.64
C GLN A 323 4.02 5.86 -5.88
N GLY A 324 4.24 5.41 -7.11
CA GLY A 324 4.11 4.01 -7.51
C GLY A 324 5.21 3.09 -7.00
N ILE A 325 6.42 3.63 -6.73
CA ILE A 325 7.58 2.80 -6.36
C ILE A 325 8.27 3.21 -5.07
N TYR A 326 8.28 4.49 -4.67
CA TYR A 326 9.00 4.93 -3.46
C TYR A 326 8.10 5.09 -2.24
N PHE A 327 6.77 5.07 -2.41
CA PHE A 327 5.81 4.93 -1.32
C PHE A 327 6.13 3.68 -0.48
N ASN A 328 6.07 3.81 0.84
CA ASN A 328 6.45 2.76 1.79
C ASN A 328 7.82 2.11 1.47
N GLN A 329 8.82 2.90 1.12
CA GLN A 329 10.17 2.44 0.73
C GLN A 329 10.17 1.36 -0.38
N GLY A 330 9.14 1.32 -1.22
CA GLY A 330 8.95 0.27 -2.22
C GLY A 330 8.46 -1.06 -1.67
N HIS A 331 8.09 -1.12 -0.39
CA HIS A 331 7.52 -2.30 0.25
C HIS A 331 6.04 -2.48 -0.10
N VAL A 332 5.73 -2.48 -1.41
CA VAL A 332 4.38 -2.53 -1.95
C VAL A 332 4.29 -3.65 -2.98
N CYS A 333 3.41 -4.62 -2.76
CA CYS A 333 3.26 -5.78 -3.65
C CYS A 333 2.88 -5.38 -5.10
N CYS A 334 2.11 -4.30 -5.25
CA CYS A 334 1.71 -3.76 -6.55
C CYS A 334 2.63 -2.63 -7.05
N ALA A 335 3.78 -2.38 -6.42
CA ALA A 335 4.70 -1.31 -6.83
C ALA A 335 4.99 -1.33 -8.33
N GLY A 336 4.92 -0.16 -8.97
CA GLY A 336 5.23 0.03 -10.39
C GLY A 336 6.73 -0.08 -10.68
N SER A 337 7.34 -1.19 -10.28
CA SER A 337 8.79 -1.40 -10.25
C SER A 337 9.44 -1.61 -11.62
N ARG A 338 8.65 -1.88 -12.67
CA ARG A 338 9.09 -1.87 -14.06
C ARG A 338 8.47 -0.67 -14.78
N LEU A 339 9.25 0.37 -15.01
CA LEU A 339 8.83 1.54 -15.78
C LEU A 339 9.10 1.33 -17.26
N PHE A 340 8.05 1.40 -18.07
CA PHE A 340 8.12 1.39 -19.52
C PHE A 340 7.82 2.80 -20.03
N VAL A 341 8.77 3.42 -20.74
CA VAL A 341 8.64 4.78 -21.27
C VAL A 341 8.73 4.74 -22.80
N GLN A 342 7.82 5.44 -23.48
CA GLN A 342 7.91 5.55 -24.93
C GLN A 342 9.22 6.25 -25.32
N GLU A 343 9.93 5.70 -26.31
CA GLU A 343 11.31 6.07 -26.65
C GLU A 343 11.47 7.58 -26.92
N SER A 344 10.50 8.21 -27.57
CA SER A 344 10.48 9.64 -27.91
C SER A 344 10.58 10.59 -26.69
N ILE A 345 10.17 10.14 -25.49
CA ILE A 345 10.17 10.95 -24.26
C ILE A 345 11.08 10.41 -23.17
N LEU A 346 11.85 9.34 -23.44
CA LEU A 346 12.65 8.63 -22.45
C LEU A 346 13.58 9.55 -21.66
N ASP A 347 14.41 10.32 -22.37
CA ASP A 347 15.39 11.21 -21.73
C ASP A 347 14.71 12.32 -20.91
N THR A 348 13.57 12.83 -21.37
CA THR A 348 12.78 13.82 -20.65
C THR A 348 12.26 13.26 -19.33
N VAL A 349 11.69 12.06 -19.35
CA VAL A 349 11.15 11.39 -18.16
C VAL A 349 12.28 11.05 -17.19
N ILE A 350 13.38 10.47 -17.66
CA ILE A 350 14.56 10.15 -16.81
C ILE A 350 15.14 11.41 -16.18
N GLY A 351 15.30 12.48 -16.96
CA GLY A 351 15.82 13.75 -16.46
C GLY A 351 14.92 14.37 -15.37
N LYS A 352 13.60 14.32 -15.54
CA LYS A 352 12.64 14.79 -14.53
C LYS A 352 12.64 13.88 -13.29
N LEU A 353 12.67 12.56 -13.46
CA LEU A 353 12.75 11.60 -12.36
C LEU A 353 14.01 11.80 -11.52
N ARG A 354 15.20 11.92 -12.14
CA ARG A 354 16.45 12.17 -11.42
C ARG A 354 16.38 13.43 -10.56
N ARG A 355 15.85 14.53 -11.11
CA ARG A 355 15.64 15.77 -10.34
C ARG A 355 14.67 15.55 -9.17
N ARG A 356 13.56 14.85 -9.41
CA ARG A 356 12.57 14.58 -8.35
C ARG A 356 13.13 13.64 -7.26
N LEU A 357 13.85 12.60 -7.67
CA LEU A 357 14.48 11.68 -6.72
C LEU A 357 15.52 12.38 -5.83
N ALA A 358 16.27 13.34 -6.39
CA ALA A 358 17.25 14.09 -5.61
C ALA A 358 16.62 14.86 -4.43
N THR A 359 15.34 15.21 -4.50
CA THR A 359 14.61 15.97 -3.46
C THR A 359 13.85 15.10 -2.47
N LEU A 360 13.83 13.76 -2.64
CA LEU A 360 13.19 12.86 -1.68
C LEU A 360 14.02 12.78 -0.40
N ARG A 361 13.42 13.06 0.73
CA ARG A 361 14.08 13.07 2.03
C ARG A 361 14.03 11.70 2.69
N ILE A 362 15.21 11.22 3.07
CA ILE A 362 15.38 9.98 3.82
C ILE A 362 15.73 10.37 5.26
N GLY A 363 15.00 9.87 6.24
CA GLY A 363 15.22 10.26 7.62
C GLY A 363 14.28 9.58 8.61
N ASP A 364 14.21 10.14 9.82
CA ASP A 364 13.35 9.64 10.88
C ASP A 364 11.91 9.45 10.36
N PRO A 365 11.38 8.21 10.42
CA PRO A 365 10.02 7.94 9.96
C PRO A 365 8.93 8.73 10.69
N LEU A 366 9.18 9.16 11.93
CA LEU A 366 8.27 10.02 12.70
C LEU A 366 8.29 11.48 12.27
N ASP A 367 9.30 11.93 11.52
CA ASP A 367 9.29 13.28 10.96
C ASP A 367 8.29 13.36 9.80
N LYS A 368 7.33 14.28 9.90
CA LYS A 368 6.29 14.51 8.89
C LYS A 368 6.84 14.96 7.54
N ASN A 369 8.09 15.39 7.50
CA ASN A 369 8.78 15.79 6.28
C ASN A 369 9.55 14.64 5.62
N THR A 370 9.69 13.48 6.25
CA THR A 370 10.34 12.31 5.67
C THR A 370 9.52 11.74 4.53
N ASP A 371 10.16 11.51 3.39
CA ASP A 371 9.57 10.88 2.20
C ASP A 371 9.85 9.37 2.15
N VAL A 372 11.02 8.95 2.62
CA VAL A 372 11.46 7.54 2.63
C VAL A 372 11.98 7.19 4.02
N GLY A 373 11.35 6.23 4.64
CA GLY A 373 11.70 5.73 5.96
C GLY A 373 12.71 4.58 5.92
N ALA A 374 12.77 3.80 7.02
CA ALA A 374 13.67 2.66 7.15
C ALA A 374 13.12 1.41 6.45
N ILE A 375 14.00 0.58 5.92
CA ILE A 375 13.69 -0.76 5.45
C ILE A 375 13.29 -1.63 6.65
N ASN A 376 12.25 -2.43 6.53
CA ASN A 376 11.65 -3.14 7.65
C ASN A 376 12.61 -4.03 8.46
N SER A 377 13.63 -4.62 7.82
CA SER A 377 14.55 -5.55 8.51
C SER A 377 15.92 -5.63 7.83
N ALA A 378 16.92 -6.12 8.58
CA ALA A 378 18.25 -6.41 8.05
C ALA A 378 18.20 -7.40 6.87
N GLY A 379 17.36 -8.43 6.96
CA GLY A 379 17.19 -9.43 5.91
C GLY A 379 16.64 -8.83 4.61
N GLN A 380 15.65 -7.94 4.72
CA GLN A 380 15.12 -7.22 3.55
C GLN A 380 16.14 -6.26 2.96
N LEU A 381 16.90 -5.54 3.79
CA LEU A 381 17.98 -4.67 3.32
C LEU A 381 19.07 -5.47 2.57
N ALA A 382 19.47 -6.63 3.10
CA ALA A 382 20.43 -7.52 2.43
C ALA A 382 19.90 -8.01 1.06
N THR A 383 18.60 -8.33 0.99
CA THR A 383 17.94 -8.70 -0.26
C THR A 383 17.99 -7.57 -1.28
N ILE A 384 17.65 -6.33 -0.88
CA ILE A 384 17.72 -5.16 -1.77
C ILE A 384 19.15 -4.96 -2.28
N LYS A 385 20.16 -4.99 -1.39
CA LYS A 385 21.57 -4.83 -1.76
C LYS A 385 22.01 -5.86 -2.80
N ARG A 386 21.65 -7.13 -2.62
CA ARG A 386 21.94 -8.19 -3.59
C ARG A 386 21.39 -7.88 -4.98
N TYR A 387 20.19 -7.35 -5.09
CA TYR A 387 19.61 -6.96 -6.39
C TYR A 387 20.26 -5.71 -6.99
N LEU A 388 20.67 -4.75 -6.16
CA LEU A 388 21.43 -3.59 -6.65
C LEU A 388 22.75 -4.01 -7.26
N ASP A 389 23.50 -4.90 -6.59
CA ASP A 389 24.76 -5.44 -7.07
C ASP A 389 24.58 -6.27 -8.35
N ALA A 390 23.53 -7.11 -8.39
CA ALA A 390 23.19 -7.89 -9.58
C ALA A 390 22.85 -7.00 -10.78
N GLY A 391 22.05 -5.95 -10.60
CA GLY A 391 21.70 -5.02 -11.68
C GLY A 391 22.91 -4.32 -12.28
N VAL A 392 23.84 -3.88 -11.44
CA VAL A 392 25.11 -3.28 -11.91
C VAL A 392 25.99 -4.32 -12.61
N THR A 393 26.10 -5.53 -12.06
CA THR A 393 26.91 -6.62 -12.64
C THR A 393 26.36 -7.05 -14.00
N GLU A 394 25.04 -7.05 -14.18
CA GLU A 394 24.38 -7.35 -15.45
C GLU A 394 24.39 -6.19 -16.46
N GLY A 395 25.03 -5.05 -16.11
CA GLY A 395 25.32 -3.94 -17.01
C GLY A 395 24.23 -2.86 -17.07
N ALA A 396 23.34 -2.77 -16.10
CA ALA A 396 22.40 -1.66 -15.99
C ALA A 396 23.04 -0.46 -15.26
N ASP A 397 22.70 0.77 -15.68
CA ASP A 397 23.20 2.00 -15.08
C ASP A 397 22.41 2.37 -13.84
N LEU A 398 23.08 2.44 -12.68
CA LEU A 398 22.46 2.78 -11.40
C LEU A 398 22.59 4.29 -11.09
N TYR A 399 21.45 4.95 -10.87
CA TYR A 399 21.35 6.26 -10.24
C TYR A 399 20.80 6.13 -8.83
N ILE A 400 21.41 6.81 -7.86
CA ILE A 400 20.98 6.86 -6.46
C ILE A 400 20.56 8.29 -6.14
N GLY A 401 19.29 8.46 -5.76
CA GLY A 401 18.68 9.73 -5.37
C GLY A 401 18.60 9.90 -3.86
N GLY A 402 17.85 10.92 -3.45
CA GLY A 402 17.48 11.20 -2.06
C GLY A 402 18.41 12.16 -1.33
N GLU A 403 17.79 13.05 -0.55
CA GLU A 403 18.44 13.95 0.40
C GLU A 403 18.48 13.25 1.78
N ILE A 404 19.64 13.28 2.42
CA ILE A 404 19.85 12.61 3.71
C ILE A 404 19.53 13.58 4.83
N GLY A 405 18.57 13.23 5.69
CA GLY A 405 18.21 13.99 6.87
C GLY A 405 19.33 14.01 7.92
N GLU A 406 19.30 14.99 8.84
CA GLU A 406 20.36 15.22 9.85
C GLU A 406 20.67 13.99 10.69
N GLY A 407 19.68 13.19 11.06
CA GLY A 407 19.85 11.97 11.86
C GLY A 407 20.58 10.83 11.15
N LEU A 408 20.80 10.94 9.83
CA LEU A 408 21.49 9.94 9.01
C LEU A 408 22.83 10.43 8.46
N ARG A 409 23.36 11.53 8.97
CA ARG A 409 24.68 12.05 8.56
C ARG A 409 25.76 11.00 8.78
N GLY A 410 26.62 10.79 7.77
CA GLY A 410 27.67 9.78 7.80
C GLY A 410 27.22 8.35 7.40
N TRP A 411 25.94 8.14 7.05
CA TRP A 411 25.48 6.85 6.56
C TRP A 411 26.14 6.46 5.22
N LYS A 412 26.48 5.16 5.08
CA LYS A 412 27.12 4.62 3.88
C LYS A 412 26.12 3.81 3.07
N HIS A 413 25.94 4.17 1.80
CA HIS A 413 25.18 3.38 0.85
C HIS A 413 26.11 2.34 0.18
N ASN A 414 25.80 1.04 0.28
CA ASN A 414 26.60 -0.07 -0.27
C ASN A 414 28.10 0.00 0.09
N GLY A 415 28.43 0.39 1.33
CA GLY A 415 29.81 0.50 1.79
C GLY A 415 30.57 1.73 1.29
N ARG A 416 29.97 2.55 0.40
CA ARG A 416 30.55 3.82 -0.05
C ARG A 416 30.07 4.96 0.83
N PRO A 417 30.95 5.87 1.29
CA PRO A 417 30.49 7.06 1.98
C PRO A 417 29.56 7.85 1.08
N VAL A 418 28.40 8.24 1.61
CA VAL A 418 27.63 9.32 1.00
C VAL A 418 28.42 10.59 1.26
N PRO A 419 28.71 11.43 0.23
CA PRO A 419 29.44 12.67 0.43
C PRO A 419 28.72 13.51 1.49
N ASP A 420 29.34 13.63 2.66
CA ASP A 420 28.90 14.50 3.73
C ASP A 420 30.12 14.94 4.54
N ASN A 421 30.13 16.20 4.96
CA ASN A 421 31.26 16.88 5.59
C ASN A 421 31.35 16.66 7.12
N GLY A 422 30.77 15.60 7.67
CA GLY A 422 30.68 15.38 9.11
C GLY A 422 31.09 13.98 9.58
N ALA A 423 31.66 13.91 10.77
CA ALA A 423 32.20 12.72 11.43
C ALA A 423 31.13 11.59 11.57
N ALA A 424 31.52 10.39 11.19
CA ALA A 424 30.68 9.22 11.18
C ALA A 424 30.65 8.53 12.54
N ASP A 425 29.62 8.75 13.33
CA ASP A 425 29.12 7.70 14.21
C ASP A 425 28.28 6.74 13.36
N ALA A 426 28.45 5.42 13.56
CA ALA A 426 27.74 4.41 12.77
C ALA A 426 26.23 4.60 12.95
N VAL A 427 25.57 5.07 11.90
CA VAL A 427 24.11 5.25 11.91
C VAL A 427 23.45 3.88 12.05
N LYS A 428 22.68 3.70 13.12
CA LYS A 428 21.85 2.51 13.34
C LYS A 428 20.64 2.52 12.41
N GLY A 429 20.05 1.34 12.22
CA GLY A 429 18.86 1.16 11.41
C GLY A 429 19.14 0.68 9.99
N TYR A 430 18.05 0.34 9.29
CA TYR A 430 18.10 -0.32 7.98
C TYR A 430 17.70 0.67 6.89
N TRP A 431 18.66 1.27 6.20
CA TRP A 431 18.41 2.36 5.29
C TRP A 431 18.78 2.03 3.85
N CYS A 432 17.93 2.44 2.90
CA CYS A 432 18.18 2.36 1.47
C CYS A 432 17.66 3.62 0.78
N ARG A 433 18.53 4.25 -0.04
CA ARG A 433 18.15 5.41 -0.84
C ARG A 433 17.30 4.99 -2.04
N PRO A 434 16.42 5.88 -2.56
CA PRO A 434 15.74 5.67 -3.83
C PRO A 434 16.73 5.38 -4.97
N CYS A 435 16.53 4.27 -5.67
CA CYS A 435 17.37 3.80 -6.75
C CYS A 435 16.62 3.76 -8.08
N LEU A 436 17.29 4.14 -9.14
CA LEU A 436 16.79 4.13 -10.51
C LEU A 436 17.80 3.43 -11.41
N PHE A 437 17.42 2.34 -12.05
CA PHE A 437 18.21 1.69 -13.09
C PHE A 437 17.76 2.11 -14.48
N THR A 438 18.71 2.50 -15.34
CA THR A 438 18.49 2.76 -16.78
C THR A 438 19.25 1.74 -17.62
N GLY A 439 18.94 1.65 -18.91
CA GLY A 439 19.53 0.64 -19.79
C GLY A 439 19.12 -0.81 -19.49
N VAL A 440 18.05 -0.98 -18.72
CA VAL A 440 17.60 -2.30 -18.27
C VAL A 440 17.08 -3.15 -19.42
N GLN A 441 17.58 -4.40 -19.49
CA GLN A 441 17.13 -5.39 -20.46
C GLN A 441 16.11 -6.36 -19.82
N PRO A 442 15.14 -6.88 -20.60
CA PRO A 442 14.12 -7.79 -20.08
C PRO A 442 14.65 -9.11 -19.48
N SER A 443 15.88 -9.51 -19.84
CA SER A 443 16.55 -10.70 -19.34
C SER A 443 17.16 -10.52 -17.95
N GLN A 444 17.43 -9.28 -17.54
CA GLN A 444 18.11 -8.98 -16.27
C GLN A 444 17.24 -9.31 -15.07
N VAL A 445 17.86 -9.75 -13.99
CA VAL A 445 17.17 -10.17 -12.77
C VAL A 445 16.32 -9.05 -12.18
N ILE A 446 16.80 -7.80 -12.22
CA ILE A 446 16.07 -6.63 -11.72
C ILE A 446 14.80 -6.28 -12.52
N ALA A 447 14.67 -6.78 -13.76
CA ALA A 447 13.46 -6.67 -14.58
C ALA A 447 12.45 -7.81 -14.34
N ARG A 448 12.89 -8.93 -13.77
CA ARG A 448 12.13 -10.17 -13.68
C ARG A 448 11.64 -10.49 -12.28
N GLU A 449 12.45 -10.23 -11.27
CA GLU A 449 12.19 -10.63 -9.89
C GLU A 449 11.73 -9.47 -9.02
N GLU A 450 10.92 -9.76 -8.02
CA GLU A 450 10.44 -8.79 -7.05
C GLU A 450 11.57 -8.44 -6.06
N ILE A 451 11.93 -7.16 -5.99
CA ILE A 451 12.97 -6.65 -5.08
C ILE A 451 12.39 -6.26 -3.73
N PHE A 452 11.17 -5.74 -3.74
CA PHE A 452 10.43 -5.25 -2.58
C PHE A 452 11.20 -4.15 -1.82
N GLY A 453 11.69 -3.15 -2.56
CA GLY A 453 12.46 -2.02 -2.06
C GLY A 453 12.39 -0.82 -3.01
N PRO A 454 13.03 0.31 -2.67
CA PRO A 454 12.92 1.56 -3.42
C PRO A 454 13.78 1.52 -4.71
N VAL A 455 13.51 0.57 -5.59
CA VAL A 455 14.31 0.26 -6.79
C VAL A 455 13.43 0.21 -8.02
N LEU A 456 13.65 1.15 -8.95
CA LEU A 456 12.93 1.28 -10.21
C LEU A 456 13.79 0.79 -11.38
N ALA A 457 13.26 -0.11 -12.22
CA ALA A 457 13.89 -0.57 -13.45
C ALA A 457 13.22 0.06 -14.67
N VAL A 458 13.98 0.85 -15.46
CA VAL A 458 13.47 1.59 -16.63
C VAL A 458 13.84 0.91 -17.92
N MET A 459 12.84 0.71 -18.76
CA MET A 459 12.93 0.15 -20.12
C MET A 459 12.17 1.07 -21.09
N SER A 460 12.62 1.15 -22.34
CA SER A 460 11.89 1.86 -23.39
C SER A 460 10.96 0.94 -24.18
N PHE A 461 10.03 1.54 -24.94
CA PHE A 461 9.25 0.87 -25.97
C PHE A 461 8.96 1.86 -27.11
N ARG A 462 8.66 1.37 -28.32
CA ARG A 462 8.35 2.17 -29.51
C ARG A 462 6.86 2.21 -29.84
N THR A 463 6.19 1.07 -29.69
CA THR A 463 4.78 0.95 -30.05
C THR A 463 3.93 0.44 -28.88
N PRO A 464 2.62 0.74 -28.86
CA PRO A 464 1.72 0.21 -27.82
C PRO A 464 1.74 -1.32 -27.73
N ASP A 465 1.85 -2.03 -28.86
CA ASP A 465 1.91 -3.49 -28.87
C ASP A 465 3.20 -4.01 -28.23
N GLU A 466 4.33 -3.37 -28.48
CA GLU A 466 5.60 -3.69 -27.81
C GLU A 466 5.51 -3.45 -26.30
N ALA A 467 4.92 -2.32 -25.87
CA ALA A 467 4.71 -2.04 -24.46
C ALA A 467 3.88 -3.14 -23.79
N LEU A 468 2.78 -3.55 -24.42
CA LEU A 468 1.89 -4.61 -23.92
C LEU A 468 2.58 -5.98 -23.87
N GLN A 469 3.34 -6.33 -24.91
CA GLN A 469 4.10 -7.57 -24.96
C GLN A 469 5.11 -7.63 -23.81
N ARG A 470 5.92 -6.57 -23.64
CA ARG A 470 6.92 -6.48 -22.58
C ARG A 470 6.30 -6.44 -21.19
N ALA A 471 5.21 -5.67 -21.00
CA ALA A 471 4.49 -5.56 -19.74
C ALA A 471 3.93 -6.91 -19.28
N ASN A 472 3.35 -7.69 -20.20
CA ASN A 472 2.74 -9.00 -19.92
C ASN A 472 3.77 -10.15 -19.81
N ASN A 473 5.02 -9.93 -20.24
CA ASN A 473 6.09 -10.94 -20.17
C ASN A 473 6.71 -11.01 -18.77
N THR A 474 5.94 -11.54 -17.84
CA THR A 474 6.31 -11.75 -16.44
C THR A 474 5.49 -12.89 -15.86
N PRO A 475 5.98 -13.65 -14.88
CA PRO A 475 5.17 -14.62 -14.15
C PRO A 475 4.09 -13.98 -13.28
N TYR A 476 4.22 -12.69 -12.98
CA TYR A 476 3.30 -11.94 -12.13
C TYR A 476 2.12 -11.32 -12.90
N GLY A 477 1.12 -10.88 -12.16
CA GLY A 477 -0.06 -10.22 -12.71
C GLY A 477 -0.90 -9.50 -11.65
N LEU A 478 -0.24 -8.77 -10.69
CA LEU A 478 -0.97 -8.10 -9.61
C LEU A 478 -1.58 -6.78 -10.08
N ALA A 479 -0.75 -5.84 -10.51
CA ALA A 479 -1.21 -4.52 -10.92
C ALA A 479 -0.46 -3.99 -12.15
N ALA A 480 -0.95 -2.87 -12.67
CA ALA A 480 -0.31 -2.09 -13.73
C ALA A 480 -0.72 -0.61 -13.65
N GLY A 481 0.12 0.28 -14.18
CA GLY A 481 -0.21 1.69 -14.39
C GLY A 481 -0.08 2.08 -15.85
N VAL A 482 -0.94 2.99 -16.31
CA VAL A 482 -0.95 3.50 -17.70
C VAL A 482 -1.16 5.00 -17.69
N TRP A 483 -0.29 5.73 -18.35
CA TRP A 483 -0.37 7.19 -18.51
C TRP A 483 -0.45 7.58 -19.99
N THR A 484 -1.53 8.24 -20.37
CA THR A 484 -1.81 8.77 -21.70
C THR A 484 -3.00 9.71 -21.63
N ASP A 485 -3.02 10.77 -22.42
CA ASP A 485 -4.16 11.69 -22.50
C ASP A 485 -5.26 11.21 -23.45
N LYS A 486 -5.04 10.06 -24.15
CA LYS A 486 -6.03 9.49 -25.07
C LYS A 486 -6.90 8.44 -24.41
N GLY A 487 -8.16 8.76 -24.12
CA GLY A 487 -9.11 7.85 -23.49
C GLY A 487 -9.27 6.50 -24.22
N SER A 488 -9.30 6.50 -25.58
CA SER A 488 -9.36 5.26 -26.37
C SER A 488 -8.15 4.35 -26.12
N LYS A 489 -6.94 4.94 -26.03
CA LYS A 489 -5.71 4.20 -25.72
C LYS A 489 -5.73 3.62 -24.31
N ILE A 490 -6.27 4.36 -23.33
CA ILE A 490 -6.46 3.87 -21.96
C ILE A 490 -7.28 2.57 -21.98
N PHE A 491 -8.46 2.58 -22.60
CA PHE A 491 -9.33 1.39 -22.63
C PHE A 491 -8.70 0.22 -23.38
N GLU A 492 -8.03 0.49 -24.50
CA GLU A 492 -7.36 -0.55 -25.28
C GLU A 492 -6.24 -1.21 -24.47
N VAL A 493 -5.34 -0.42 -23.89
CA VAL A 493 -4.17 -0.92 -23.16
C VAL A 493 -4.61 -1.61 -21.86
N ALA A 494 -5.50 -0.99 -21.08
CA ALA A 494 -5.96 -1.55 -19.80
C ALA A 494 -6.63 -2.93 -19.98
N ARG A 495 -7.44 -3.11 -21.03
CA ARG A 495 -8.10 -4.38 -21.32
C ARG A 495 -7.15 -5.50 -21.74
N ARG A 496 -5.99 -5.16 -22.31
CA ARG A 496 -4.99 -6.12 -22.80
C ARG A 496 -3.89 -6.44 -21.79
N LEU A 497 -3.77 -5.63 -20.72
CA LEU A 497 -2.86 -5.93 -19.62
C LEU A 497 -3.37 -7.11 -18.80
N ARG A 498 -2.48 -8.04 -18.48
CA ARG A 498 -2.76 -9.20 -17.63
C ARG A 498 -2.43 -8.87 -16.17
N ALA A 499 -3.18 -7.93 -15.61
CA ALA A 499 -3.06 -7.47 -14.24
C ALA A 499 -4.44 -7.42 -13.58
N GLY A 500 -4.49 -7.74 -12.29
CA GLY A 500 -5.76 -7.74 -11.54
C GLY A 500 -6.31 -6.34 -11.32
N VAL A 501 -5.42 -5.33 -11.22
CA VAL A 501 -5.78 -3.91 -11.12
C VAL A 501 -4.97 -3.11 -12.15
N VAL A 502 -5.63 -2.18 -12.85
CA VAL A 502 -4.96 -1.25 -13.77
C VAL A 502 -5.36 0.17 -13.40
N TRP A 503 -4.38 0.97 -12.95
CA TRP A 503 -4.57 2.38 -12.71
C TRP A 503 -4.29 3.18 -13.98
N CYS A 504 -5.14 4.16 -14.27
CA CYS A 504 -5.03 5.02 -15.45
C CYS A 504 -4.86 6.47 -15.02
N ASN A 505 -3.74 7.10 -15.40
CA ASN A 505 -3.34 8.46 -15.02
C ASN A 505 -3.30 8.68 -13.49
N THR A 506 -3.03 7.63 -12.75
CA THR A 506 -2.83 7.61 -11.28
C THR A 506 -2.10 6.33 -10.89
N TYR A 507 -1.75 6.18 -9.59
CA TYR A 507 -1.20 4.95 -9.02
C TYR A 507 -1.51 4.84 -7.53
N ASN A 508 -1.58 3.61 -6.97
CA ASN A 508 -1.84 3.33 -5.55
C ASN A 508 -3.12 3.96 -4.99
N MET A 509 -4.14 4.17 -5.84
CA MET A 509 -5.45 4.64 -5.39
C MET A 509 -6.30 3.43 -5.01
N PHE A 510 -6.44 3.21 -3.69
CA PHE A 510 -7.21 2.11 -3.12
C PHE A 510 -8.55 2.59 -2.61
N ASP A 511 -9.57 1.74 -2.78
CA ASP A 511 -10.93 1.98 -2.26
C ASP A 511 -11.51 0.65 -1.74
N PRO A 512 -12.13 0.62 -0.56
CA PRO A 512 -12.72 -0.60 0.00
C PRO A 512 -13.77 -1.26 -0.90
N ALA A 513 -14.43 -0.49 -1.77
CA ALA A 513 -15.43 -0.99 -2.72
C ALA A 513 -14.81 -1.57 -4.00
N SER A 514 -13.52 -1.30 -4.26
CA SER A 514 -12.82 -1.83 -5.42
C SER A 514 -12.20 -3.20 -5.10
N PRO A 515 -12.45 -4.23 -5.92
CA PRO A 515 -11.78 -5.52 -5.74
C PRO A 515 -10.30 -5.41 -6.09
N PHE A 516 -9.47 -6.02 -5.25
CA PHE A 516 -8.03 -6.13 -5.44
C PHE A 516 -7.61 -7.59 -5.47
N GLY A 517 -6.63 -7.94 -6.32
CA GLY A 517 -6.06 -9.28 -6.37
C GLY A 517 -5.39 -9.58 -7.69
N GLY A 518 -4.51 -10.59 -7.68
CA GLY A 518 -3.63 -10.93 -8.78
C GLY A 518 -4.17 -11.96 -9.75
N TYR A 519 -3.40 -12.13 -10.82
CA TYR A 519 -3.42 -13.27 -11.74
C TYR A 519 -2.05 -13.96 -11.70
N LYS A 520 -1.95 -15.14 -12.31
CA LYS A 520 -0.72 -15.91 -12.44
C LYS A 520 -0.08 -16.18 -11.05
N GLU A 521 1.22 -15.96 -10.91
CA GLU A 521 1.95 -16.17 -9.65
C GLU A 521 1.72 -15.08 -8.60
N SER A 522 0.99 -14.01 -8.93
CA SER A 522 0.54 -13.02 -7.94
C SER A 522 -0.65 -13.48 -7.10
N GLY A 523 -1.16 -14.68 -7.34
CA GLY A 523 -2.18 -15.28 -6.51
C GLY A 523 -3.54 -15.40 -7.17
N PHE A 524 -4.54 -15.69 -6.35
CA PHE A 524 -5.93 -15.88 -6.79
C PHE A 524 -6.91 -15.54 -5.67
N GLY A 525 -8.16 -15.30 -6.03
CA GLY A 525 -9.16 -14.68 -5.17
C GLY A 525 -9.20 -13.16 -5.39
N ARG A 526 -10.03 -12.50 -4.61
CA ARG A 526 -10.10 -11.03 -4.54
C ARG A 526 -10.34 -10.61 -3.11
N GLU A 527 -9.74 -9.51 -2.72
CA GLU A 527 -9.99 -8.80 -1.46
C GLU A 527 -10.62 -7.44 -1.78
N GLY A 528 -11.40 -6.87 -0.85
CA GLY A 528 -12.18 -5.67 -1.11
C GLY A 528 -13.35 -5.89 -2.07
N GLY A 529 -14.21 -4.88 -2.18
CA GLY A 529 -15.41 -4.95 -2.98
C GLY A 529 -16.37 -6.08 -2.56
N VAL A 530 -17.46 -6.20 -3.30
CA VAL A 530 -18.40 -7.31 -3.13
C VAL A 530 -17.77 -8.66 -3.52
N GLN A 531 -16.78 -8.62 -4.40
CA GLN A 531 -16.05 -9.80 -4.84
C GLN A 531 -15.23 -10.43 -3.71
N GLY A 532 -14.69 -9.61 -2.80
CA GLY A 532 -13.97 -10.07 -1.61
C GLY A 532 -14.85 -10.88 -0.65
N LEU A 533 -16.14 -10.52 -0.53
CA LEU A 533 -17.09 -11.27 0.29
C LEU A 533 -17.30 -12.71 -0.21
N ARG A 534 -17.23 -12.94 -1.53
CA ARG A 534 -17.44 -14.27 -2.12
C ARG A 534 -16.45 -15.32 -1.60
N ALA A 535 -15.27 -14.89 -1.22
CA ALA A 535 -14.25 -15.77 -0.65
C ALA A 535 -14.62 -16.31 0.74
N TYR A 536 -15.61 -15.70 1.42
CA TYR A 536 -16.00 -15.98 2.79
C TYR A 536 -17.41 -16.57 2.94
N VAL A 537 -18.07 -16.91 1.82
CA VAL A 537 -19.38 -17.55 1.82
C VAL A 537 -19.39 -18.84 1.01
N ASN A 538 -20.16 -19.81 1.48
CA ASN A 538 -20.61 -20.97 0.72
C ASN A 538 -21.93 -20.60 0.06
N VAL A 539 -21.99 -20.70 -1.25
CA VAL A 539 -23.22 -20.51 -2.05
C VAL A 539 -23.79 -21.90 -2.33
N GLY A 540 -25.00 -22.15 -1.84
CA GLY A 540 -25.67 -23.43 -2.01
C GLY A 540 -26.25 -23.64 -3.41
#